data_c4ee2408e0f13c79171ed6a44beea2a9
#
_entry.id   c4ee2408e0f13c79171ed6a44beea2a9
#
_cell.length_a   1.000
_cell.length_b   1.000
_cell.length_c   1.000
_cell.angle_alpha   90.00
_cell.angle_beta   90.00
_cell.angle_gamma   90.00
#
_symmetry.space_group_name_H-M   'P 1'
#
loop_
_entity.id
_entity.type
_entity.pdbx_description
1 polymer ?
#
loop_
_entity_poly.entity_id
_entity_poly.type
_entity_poly.pdbx_seq_one_letter_code
_entity_poly.pdbx_strand_id
1 'polypeptide(L)'
;MIKLIQKDFFIDYAIPTAYYEFVSDEDFVILPISDLHIDSSDFYEEFYNYIRTQIQELNAYVFVNGDILDIGFFDNFKSMNEVKLRGAEKEKALRELLYSFKDYTLGILEGNHDERIEKRCGWNPIRDIVSNELEIPYSNDILFTIIKINNIEYTCYCAHGSGSGTTKGGQANMLNRSKNVVVNSDLYFLGHTHNPININFSNYVYFPNSKKLSITNGRQYITPAFLKHASYAKKYGLEPPNYTYYWFTLSHTEKSITETSRVFGGENHAIVGRK
;
A
#
# COMPACT_ATOMS: atom_id res chain seq x y z
N MET A 1 4.82 1.04 -24.68
CA MET A 1 5.66 1.92 -23.81
C MET A 1 4.76 2.85 -23.01
N ILE A 2 4.88 2.87 -21.67
CA ILE A 2 4.12 3.74 -20.77
C ILE A 2 4.82 5.10 -20.66
N LYS A 3 4.11 6.18 -20.96
CA LYS A 3 4.64 7.54 -20.91
C LYS A 3 3.76 8.41 -20.01
N LEU A 4 4.33 8.96 -18.95
CA LEU A 4 3.69 9.95 -18.09
C LEU A 4 3.54 11.28 -18.86
N ILE A 5 2.32 11.79 -18.91
CA ILE A 5 1.97 13.06 -19.56
C ILE A 5 1.74 14.17 -18.54
N GLN A 6 1.04 13.84 -17.44
CA GLN A 6 0.70 14.78 -16.39
C GLN A 6 0.75 14.11 -15.03
N LYS A 7 1.22 14.87 -14.04
CA LYS A 7 1.19 14.51 -12.62
C LYS A 7 0.82 15.73 -11.81
N ASP A 8 -0.26 15.62 -11.04
CA ASP A 8 -0.70 16.65 -10.11
C ASP A 8 -0.89 16.07 -8.71
N PHE A 9 -0.71 16.91 -7.71
CA PHE A 9 -1.03 16.58 -6.33
C PHE A 9 -1.70 17.78 -5.68
N PHE A 10 -2.91 17.58 -5.15
CA PHE A 10 -3.74 18.64 -4.57
C PHE A 10 -4.58 18.10 -3.42
N ILE A 11 -5.21 19.00 -2.67
CA ILE A 11 -6.14 18.64 -1.61
C ILE A 11 -7.54 19.03 -2.05
N ASP A 12 -8.43 18.05 -2.15
CA ASP A 12 -9.84 18.25 -2.47
C ASP A 12 -10.72 17.76 -1.32
N TYR A 13 -11.61 18.64 -0.79
CA TYR A 13 -12.43 18.34 0.40
C TYR A 13 -11.63 17.74 1.58
N ALA A 14 -10.43 18.27 1.84
CA ALA A 14 -9.48 17.78 2.84
C ALA A 14 -8.90 16.37 2.57
N ILE A 15 -9.09 15.81 1.37
CA ILE A 15 -8.49 14.53 0.96
C ILE A 15 -7.32 14.81 0.01
N PRO A 16 -6.08 14.43 0.39
CA PRO A 16 -4.95 14.45 -0.51
C PRO A 16 -5.22 13.59 -1.74
N THR A 17 -5.14 14.20 -2.91
CA THR A 17 -5.48 13.56 -4.19
C THR A 17 -4.30 13.68 -5.15
N ALA A 18 -3.87 12.53 -5.68
CA ALA A 18 -2.88 12.44 -6.74
C ALA A 18 -3.58 12.15 -8.07
N TYR A 19 -3.18 12.84 -9.12
CA TYR A 19 -3.64 12.61 -10.47
C TYR A 19 -2.46 12.26 -11.37
N TYR A 20 -2.60 11.19 -12.12
CA TYR A 20 -1.62 10.75 -13.10
C TYR A 20 -2.30 10.51 -14.44
N GLU A 21 -1.76 11.08 -15.51
CA GLU A 21 -2.18 10.79 -16.87
C GLU A 21 -1.05 10.15 -17.65
N PHE A 22 -1.33 8.97 -18.22
CA PHE A 22 -0.41 8.20 -19.04
C PHE A 22 -0.96 7.99 -20.44
N VAL A 23 -0.06 7.96 -21.41
CA VAL A 23 -0.30 7.38 -22.73
C VAL A 23 0.44 6.07 -22.80
N SER A 24 -0.27 5.00 -23.17
CA SER A 24 0.29 3.65 -23.18
C SER A 24 -0.29 2.80 -24.30
N ASP A 25 0.54 1.95 -24.87
CA ASP A 25 0.21 0.85 -25.80
C ASP A 25 0.23 -0.53 -25.09
N GLU A 26 0.42 -0.54 -23.79
CA GLU A 26 0.44 -1.73 -22.94
C GLU A 26 -0.32 -1.48 -21.63
N ASP A 27 -0.72 -2.55 -20.97
CA ASP A 27 -1.45 -2.48 -19.69
C ASP A 27 -0.56 -1.96 -18.56
N PHE A 28 -1.19 -1.29 -17.60
CA PHE A 28 -0.52 -0.64 -16.48
C PHE A 28 -0.62 -1.53 -15.23
N VAL A 29 0.50 -1.81 -14.58
CA VAL A 29 0.52 -2.71 -13.43
C VAL A 29 0.74 -1.93 -12.13
N ILE A 30 -0.08 -2.25 -11.11
CA ILE A 30 0.05 -1.73 -9.74
C ILE A 30 0.33 -2.88 -8.79
N LEU A 31 1.33 -2.71 -7.91
CA LEU A 31 1.66 -3.63 -6.83
C LEU A 31 1.71 -2.83 -5.51
N PRO A 32 0.64 -2.86 -4.67
CA PRO A 32 0.63 -2.17 -3.38
C PRO A 32 1.47 -2.92 -2.36
N ILE A 33 2.21 -2.17 -1.53
CA ILE A 33 3.00 -2.67 -0.40
C ILE A 33 2.73 -1.84 0.85
N SER A 34 2.93 -2.42 2.03
CA SER A 34 2.84 -1.74 3.32
C SER A 34 3.68 -2.46 4.37
N ASP A 35 3.75 -1.87 5.56
CA ASP A 35 4.31 -2.53 6.75
C ASP A 35 5.71 -3.10 6.47
N LEU A 36 6.58 -2.26 5.93
CA LEU A 36 7.95 -2.65 5.55
C LEU A 36 8.82 -2.89 6.78
N HIS A 37 8.71 -2.04 7.81
CA HIS A 37 9.47 -2.14 9.07
C HIS A 37 10.95 -2.44 8.85
N ILE A 38 11.61 -1.73 7.93
CA ILE A 38 12.97 -2.05 7.45
C ILE A 38 14.04 -2.03 8.54
N ASP A 39 13.79 -1.34 9.64
CA ASP A 39 14.68 -1.25 10.79
C ASP A 39 14.38 -2.28 11.89
N SER A 40 13.35 -3.12 11.72
CA SER A 40 12.99 -4.17 12.66
C SER A 40 13.99 -5.33 12.65
N SER A 41 14.21 -5.94 13.82
CA SER A 41 14.98 -7.19 13.93
C SER A 41 14.30 -8.38 13.24
N ASP A 42 12.99 -8.30 13.08
CA ASP A 42 12.18 -9.32 12.42
C ASP A 42 11.97 -9.03 10.92
N PHE A 43 12.62 -8.00 10.36
CA PHE A 43 12.53 -7.68 8.93
C PHE A 43 12.84 -8.89 8.06
N TYR A 44 11.94 -9.20 7.11
CA TYR A 44 12.06 -10.33 6.20
C TYR A 44 12.70 -9.93 4.88
N GLU A 45 14.02 -9.82 4.88
CA GLU A 45 14.81 -9.32 3.77
C GLU A 45 14.62 -10.14 2.49
N GLU A 46 14.47 -11.48 2.58
CA GLU A 46 14.27 -12.35 1.43
C GLU A 46 12.94 -12.06 0.72
N PHE A 47 11.87 -11.84 1.50
CA PHE A 47 10.57 -11.47 0.94
C PHE A 47 10.61 -10.07 0.31
N TYR A 48 11.27 -9.12 0.97
CA TYR A 48 11.46 -7.78 0.44
C TYR A 48 12.21 -7.79 -0.90
N ASN A 49 13.34 -8.50 -0.97
CA ASN A 49 14.13 -8.61 -2.20
C ASN A 49 13.35 -9.30 -3.33
N TYR A 50 12.55 -10.32 -2.99
CA TYR A 50 11.67 -10.97 -3.94
C TYR A 50 10.62 -10.00 -4.51
N ILE A 51 9.90 -9.25 -3.66
CA ILE A 51 8.90 -8.26 -4.11
C ILE A 51 9.55 -7.16 -4.95
N ARG A 52 10.73 -6.69 -4.56
CA ARG A 52 11.48 -5.71 -5.35
C ARG A 52 11.81 -6.23 -6.76
N THR A 53 12.18 -7.50 -6.89
CA THR A 53 12.37 -8.16 -8.19
C THR A 53 11.05 -8.23 -8.97
N GLN A 54 9.94 -8.60 -8.31
CA GLN A 54 8.63 -8.65 -8.97
C GLN A 54 8.18 -7.27 -9.48
N ILE A 55 8.43 -6.20 -8.73
CA ILE A 55 8.14 -4.82 -9.17
C ILE A 55 8.90 -4.50 -10.48
N GLN A 56 10.17 -4.88 -10.56
CA GLN A 56 11.00 -4.66 -11.75
C GLN A 56 10.56 -5.53 -12.94
N GLU A 57 10.33 -6.83 -12.72
CA GLU A 57 9.92 -7.77 -13.76
C GLU A 57 8.55 -7.45 -14.37
N LEU A 58 7.63 -6.95 -13.54
CA LEU A 58 6.29 -6.55 -13.95
C LEU A 58 6.20 -5.12 -14.45
N ASN A 59 7.27 -4.34 -14.37
CA ASN A 59 7.22 -2.88 -14.59
C ASN A 59 6.13 -2.22 -13.73
N ALA A 60 5.95 -2.70 -12.49
CA ALA A 60 4.83 -2.31 -11.65
C ALA A 60 5.07 -0.98 -10.96
N TYR A 61 4.04 -0.15 -10.93
CA TYR A 61 3.98 1.01 -10.06
C TYR A 61 3.52 0.61 -8.66
N VAL A 62 3.99 1.33 -7.63
CA VAL A 62 3.73 0.96 -6.24
C VAL A 62 3.02 2.06 -5.47
N PHE A 63 2.15 1.66 -4.54
CA PHE A 63 1.73 2.44 -3.38
C PHE A 63 2.41 1.88 -2.15
N VAL A 64 2.95 2.75 -1.28
CA VAL A 64 3.54 2.36 0.01
C VAL A 64 2.60 2.84 1.12
N ASN A 65 1.85 1.92 1.71
CA ASN A 65 0.74 2.25 2.61
C ASN A 65 1.16 2.24 4.09
N GLY A 66 2.25 2.93 4.42
CA GLY A 66 2.69 3.21 5.80
C GLY A 66 3.49 2.10 6.46
N ASP A 67 3.94 2.40 7.68
CA ASP A 67 4.81 1.57 8.52
C ASP A 67 6.10 1.15 7.77
N ILE A 68 6.78 2.16 7.21
CA ILE A 68 8.08 1.97 6.55
C ILE A 68 9.16 1.66 7.59
N LEU A 69 9.07 2.31 8.76
CA LEU A 69 9.97 2.13 9.90
C LEU A 69 9.19 1.55 11.08
N ASP A 70 9.87 0.74 11.91
CA ASP A 70 9.28 0.20 13.15
C ASP A 70 9.46 1.14 14.35
N ILE A 71 10.53 1.87 14.39
CA ILE A 71 10.91 2.90 15.36
C ILE A 71 10.78 2.49 16.83
N GLY A 72 11.85 1.90 17.37
CA GLY A 72 12.05 1.75 18.80
C GLY A 72 12.60 3.03 19.44
N PHE A 73 12.00 3.49 20.53
CA PHE A 73 12.48 4.62 21.33
C PHE A 73 13.21 4.16 22.58
N PHE A 74 14.17 4.98 23.05
CA PHE A 74 15.01 4.69 24.23
C PHE A 74 14.26 4.56 25.55
N ASP A 75 13.04 5.05 25.65
CA ASP A 75 12.20 4.95 26.82
C ASP A 75 11.46 3.60 26.96
N ASN A 76 11.55 2.75 25.93
CA ASN A 76 11.00 1.41 25.96
C ASN A 76 12.07 0.38 25.59
N PHE A 77 12.69 -0.20 26.61
CA PHE A 77 13.73 -1.22 26.44
C PHE A 77 13.32 -2.40 25.55
N LYS A 78 12.04 -2.75 25.55
CA LYS A 78 11.53 -3.85 24.72
C LYS A 78 11.58 -3.46 23.25
N SER A 79 11.07 -2.27 22.90
CA SER A 79 11.08 -1.80 21.51
C SER A 79 12.50 -1.51 20.99
N MET A 80 13.41 -1.12 21.86
CA MET A 80 14.83 -0.94 21.49
C MET A 80 15.52 -2.24 21.06
N ASN A 81 15.15 -3.36 21.66
CA ASN A 81 15.73 -4.66 21.30
C ASN A 81 15.12 -5.25 20.02
N GLU A 82 14.00 -4.73 19.60
CA GLU A 82 13.29 -5.13 18.36
C GLU A 82 13.76 -4.34 17.13
N VAL A 83 14.61 -3.33 17.31
CA VAL A 83 15.15 -2.49 16.21
C VAL A 83 16.59 -2.89 15.88
N LYS A 84 16.83 -3.23 14.62
CA LYS A 84 18.14 -3.61 14.08
C LYS A 84 18.98 -2.38 13.70
N LEU A 85 18.39 -1.39 13.02
CA LEU A 85 19.07 -0.19 12.54
C LEU A 85 18.87 0.99 13.50
N ARG A 86 19.91 1.81 13.71
CA ARG A 86 19.88 2.96 14.63
C ARG A 86 20.52 4.20 14.02
N GLY A 87 20.02 5.36 14.42
CA GLY A 87 20.62 6.65 14.05
C GLY A 87 20.81 6.80 12.54
N ALA A 88 22.02 7.15 12.13
CA ALA A 88 22.36 7.40 10.73
C ALA A 88 22.21 6.17 9.82
N GLU A 89 22.35 4.95 10.35
CA GLU A 89 22.11 3.72 9.57
C GLU A 89 20.64 3.60 9.15
N LYS A 90 19.72 3.97 10.04
CA LYS A 90 18.28 3.97 9.78
C LYS A 90 17.95 4.99 8.69
N GLU A 91 18.44 6.21 8.80
CA GLU A 91 18.22 7.25 7.78
C GLU A 91 18.80 6.83 6.42
N LYS A 92 20.00 6.25 6.41
CA LYS A 92 20.62 5.73 5.18
C LYS A 92 19.77 4.65 4.53
N ALA A 93 19.32 3.66 5.28
CA ALA A 93 18.46 2.58 4.77
C ALA A 93 17.12 3.12 4.26
N LEU A 94 16.52 4.08 4.96
CA LEU A 94 15.30 4.76 4.52
C LEU A 94 15.52 5.48 3.18
N ARG A 95 16.60 6.23 3.03
CA ARG A 95 16.95 6.90 1.77
C ARG A 95 17.16 5.91 0.65
N GLU A 96 17.97 4.89 0.87
CA GLU A 96 18.23 3.84 -0.14
C GLU A 96 16.94 3.18 -0.62
N LEU A 97 16.02 2.88 0.29
CA LEU A 97 14.71 2.33 -0.03
C LEU A 97 13.90 3.30 -0.89
N LEU A 98 13.67 4.52 -0.41
CA LEU A 98 12.80 5.50 -1.08
C LEU A 98 13.34 5.88 -2.47
N TYR A 99 14.66 6.09 -2.59
CA TYR A 99 15.30 6.40 -3.87
C TYR A 99 15.25 5.22 -4.85
N SER A 100 15.27 3.97 -4.36
CA SER A 100 15.20 2.78 -5.23
C SER A 100 13.85 2.61 -5.93
N PHE A 101 12.77 3.17 -5.37
CA PHE A 101 11.41 3.07 -5.90
C PHE A 101 10.87 4.38 -6.49
N LYS A 102 11.62 5.48 -6.43
CA LYS A 102 11.09 6.82 -6.73
C LYS A 102 10.34 6.92 -8.05
N ASP A 103 10.87 6.32 -9.12
CA ASP A 103 10.32 6.43 -10.47
C ASP A 103 9.08 5.55 -10.70
N TYR A 104 8.82 4.63 -9.78
CA TYR A 104 7.69 3.69 -9.82
C TYR A 104 6.65 3.97 -8.74
N THR A 105 6.87 4.95 -7.85
CA THR A 105 5.99 5.20 -6.72
C THR A 105 4.91 6.21 -7.07
N LEU A 106 3.65 5.79 -6.97
CA LEU A 106 2.46 6.63 -7.17
C LEU A 106 2.08 7.42 -5.92
N GLY A 107 2.46 6.93 -4.73
CA GLY A 107 2.17 7.61 -3.48
C GLY A 107 2.68 6.85 -2.27
N ILE A 108 2.95 7.60 -1.21
CA ILE A 108 3.43 7.07 0.07
C ILE A 108 2.54 7.62 1.18
N LEU A 109 2.12 6.73 2.06
CA LEU A 109 1.38 7.08 3.26
C LEU A 109 2.22 6.89 4.51
N GLU A 110 1.87 7.61 5.55
CA GLU A 110 2.41 7.43 6.89
C GLU A 110 1.64 6.32 7.61
N GLY A 111 2.37 5.46 8.33
CA GLY A 111 1.78 4.48 9.23
C GLY A 111 1.86 4.94 10.68
N ASN A 112 1.21 4.20 11.58
CA ASN A 112 1.19 4.55 13.00
C ASN A 112 2.56 4.38 13.68
N HIS A 113 3.47 3.57 13.13
CA HIS A 113 4.85 3.49 13.58
C HIS A 113 5.66 4.69 13.12
N ASP A 114 5.51 5.11 11.88
CA ASP A 114 6.17 6.27 11.30
C ASP A 114 5.80 7.58 12.04
N GLU A 115 4.52 7.75 12.34
CA GLU A 115 3.96 8.91 13.07
C GLU A 115 4.60 9.13 14.45
N ARG A 116 5.13 8.08 15.06
CA ARG A 116 5.79 8.17 16.39
C ARG A 116 7.02 9.07 16.37
N ILE A 117 7.74 9.18 15.23
CA ILE A 117 8.91 10.07 15.14
C ILE A 117 8.44 11.51 15.26
N GLU A 118 7.46 11.92 14.48
CA GLU A 118 6.96 13.29 14.49
C GLU A 118 6.38 13.68 15.86
N LYS A 119 5.60 12.80 16.46
CA LYS A 119 5.04 13.03 17.81
C LYS A 119 6.08 13.23 18.90
N ARG A 120 7.27 12.61 18.76
CA ARG A 120 8.33 12.68 19.77
C ARG A 120 9.43 13.67 19.48
N CYS A 121 9.77 13.83 18.21
CA CYS A 121 10.93 14.63 17.79
C CYS A 121 10.52 15.92 17.09
N GLY A 122 9.23 16.11 16.75
CA GLY A 122 8.74 17.24 15.98
C GLY A 122 9.25 17.26 14.52
N TRP A 123 9.73 16.13 14.03
CA TRP A 123 10.33 15.99 12.70
C TRP A 123 9.95 14.65 12.08
N ASN A 124 9.61 14.66 10.79
CA ASN A 124 9.24 13.46 10.03
C ASN A 124 10.17 13.27 8.84
N PRO A 125 11.18 12.38 8.96
CA PRO A 125 12.16 12.17 7.89
C PRO A 125 11.55 11.56 6.63
N ILE A 126 10.49 10.76 6.76
CA ILE A 126 9.82 10.15 5.61
C ILE A 126 9.17 11.25 4.77
N ARG A 127 8.34 12.08 5.40
CA ARG A 127 7.69 13.22 4.73
C ARG A 127 8.71 14.13 4.05
N ASP A 128 9.77 14.49 4.76
CA ASP A 128 10.76 15.43 4.24
C ASP A 128 11.47 14.88 3.01
N ILE A 129 11.88 13.60 3.01
CA ILE A 129 12.50 12.97 1.85
C ILE A 129 11.47 12.82 0.71
N VAL A 130 10.28 12.32 1.02
CA VAL A 130 9.26 12.00 0.00
C VAL A 130 8.73 13.26 -0.68
N SER A 131 8.35 14.27 0.11
CA SER A 131 7.72 15.48 -0.43
C SER A 131 8.72 16.49 -0.96
N ASN A 132 9.84 16.71 -0.25
CA ASN A 132 10.76 17.79 -0.56
C ASN A 132 11.90 17.37 -1.50
N GLU A 133 12.33 16.11 -1.47
CA GLU A 133 13.46 15.64 -2.28
C GLU A 133 13.00 14.82 -3.49
N LEU A 134 11.96 13.97 -3.35
CA LEU A 134 11.51 13.05 -4.39
C LEU A 134 10.27 13.52 -5.13
N GLU A 135 9.57 14.53 -4.62
CA GLU A 135 8.32 15.05 -5.18
C GLU A 135 7.25 13.96 -5.42
N ILE A 136 7.21 12.96 -4.53
CA ILE A 136 6.20 11.89 -4.54
C ILE A 136 5.00 12.36 -3.71
N PRO A 137 3.75 12.16 -4.16
CA PRO A 137 2.57 12.40 -3.35
C PRO A 137 2.64 11.69 -2.00
N TYR A 138 2.50 12.47 -0.94
CA TYR A 138 2.57 11.99 0.44
C TYR A 138 1.33 12.38 1.24
N SER A 139 0.86 11.47 2.07
CA SER A 139 -0.22 11.73 3.00
C SER A 139 0.03 11.06 4.35
N ASN A 140 -0.36 11.73 5.42
CA ASN A 140 -0.33 11.16 6.78
C ASN A 140 -1.60 10.38 7.17
N ASP A 141 -2.59 10.28 6.27
CA ASP A 141 -3.88 9.63 6.56
C ASP A 141 -4.38 8.85 5.36
N ILE A 142 -4.90 9.54 4.35
CA ILE A 142 -5.53 8.96 3.17
C ILE A 142 -4.89 9.56 1.92
N LEU A 143 -4.70 8.74 0.91
CA LEU A 143 -4.35 9.20 -0.42
C LEU A 143 -5.37 8.65 -1.42
N PHE A 144 -6.11 9.52 -2.07
CA PHE A 144 -6.92 9.17 -3.21
C PHE A 144 -6.12 9.37 -4.49
N THR A 145 -6.13 8.41 -5.40
CA THR A 145 -5.35 8.50 -6.64
C THR A 145 -6.22 8.22 -7.85
N ILE A 146 -6.15 9.10 -8.83
CA ILE A 146 -6.76 8.95 -10.15
C ILE A 146 -5.65 8.62 -11.12
N ILE A 147 -5.76 7.49 -11.80
CA ILE A 147 -4.83 7.03 -12.83
C ILE A 147 -5.59 6.99 -14.15
N LYS A 148 -5.28 7.92 -15.04
CA LYS A 148 -5.83 7.98 -16.39
C LYS A 148 -4.84 7.37 -17.36
N ILE A 149 -5.25 6.30 -18.03
CA ILE A 149 -4.48 5.63 -19.07
C ILE A 149 -5.23 5.84 -20.39
N ASN A 150 -4.63 6.61 -21.31
CA ASN A 150 -5.30 7.09 -22.51
C ASN A 150 -6.59 7.87 -22.13
N ASN A 151 -7.77 7.31 -22.39
CA ASN A 151 -9.06 7.92 -22.02
C ASN A 151 -9.81 7.15 -20.92
N ILE A 152 -9.11 6.24 -20.20
CA ILE A 152 -9.71 5.37 -19.20
C ILE A 152 -9.18 5.78 -17.82
N GLU A 153 -10.09 6.07 -16.90
CA GLU A 153 -9.74 6.43 -15.53
C GLU A 153 -9.92 5.25 -14.58
N TYR A 154 -8.93 5.05 -13.73
CA TYR A 154 -8.92 4.10 -12.61
C TYR A 154 -8.70 4.87 -11.33
N THR A 155 -9.36 4.44 -10.26
CA THR A 155 -9.28 5.11 -8.96
C THR A 155 -8.81 4.17 -7.88
N CYS A 156 -7.86 4.66 -7.06
CA CYS A 156 -7.32 3.94 -5.93
C CYS A 156 -7.52 4.76 -4.65
N TYR A 157 -8.03 4.13 -3.62
CA TYR A 157 -8.04 4.62 -2.26
C TYR A 157 -6.94 3.92 -1.48
N CYS A 158 -6.04 4.69 -0.89
CA CYS A 158 -4.95 4.19 -0.07
C CYS A 158 -5.06 4.76 1.34
N ALA A 159 -4.87 3.92 2.35
CA ALA A 159 -4.74 4.29 3.75
C ALA A 159 -3.86 3.27 4.46
N HIS A 160 -3.21 3.67 5.57
CA HIS A 160 -2.51 2.67 6.36
C HIS A 160 -3.51 1.75 7.08
N GLY A 161 -4.58 2.33 7.57
CA GLY A 161 -5.58 1.64 8.38
C GLY A 161 -5.39 1.90 9.88
N SER A 162 -6.35 1.44 10.66
CA SER A 162 -6.32 1.62 12.11
C SER A 162 -7.14 0.56 12.83
N GLY A 163 -6.74 0.23 14.06
CA GLY A 163 -7.47 -0.69 14.93
C GLY A 163 -6.67 -1.95 15.29
N SER A 164 -7.17 -2.72 16.24
CA SER A 164 -6.49 -3.88 16.85
C SER A 164 -7.12 -5.22 16.44
N GLY A 165 -7.69 -5.30 15.25
CA GLY A 165 -8.37 -6.52 14.79
C GLY A 165 -7.39 -7.67 14.53
N THR A 166 -7.19 -8.54 15.54
CA THR A 166 -6.36 -9.76 15.41
C THR A 166 -7.08 -10.91 14.71
N THR A 167 -8.40 -10.78 14.53
CA THR A 167 -9.23 -11.79 13.87
C THR A 167 -9.59 -11.38 12.45
N LYS A 168 -9.83 -12.36 11.57
CA LYS A 168 -10.29 -12.09 10.19
C LYS A 168 -11.55 -11.21 10.14
N GLY A 169 -12.48 -11.37 11.09
CA GLY A 169 -13.67 -10.53 11.20
C GLY A 169 -13.33 -9.07 11.55
N GLY A 170 -12.37 -8.85 12.46
CA GLY A 170 -11.89 -7.51 12.81
C GLY A 170 -11.23 -6.82 11.61
N GLN A 171 -10.39 -7.55 10.88
CA GLN A 171 -9.73 -7.08 9.65
C GLN A 171 -10.75 -6.73 8.55
N ALA A 172 -11.77 -7.59 8.35
CA ALA A 172 -12.84 -7.35 7.40
C ALA A 172 -13.64 -6.08 7.77
N ASN A 173 -13.89 -5.83 9.06
CA ASN A 173 -14.54 -4.61 9.52
C ASN A 173 -13.70 -3.35 9.25
N MET A 174 -12.37 -3.44 9.38
CA MET A 174 -11.47 -2.34 9.03
C MET A 174 -11.55 -2.02 7.54
N LEU A 175 -11.46 -3.04 6.67
CA LEU A 175 -11.64 -2.88 5.24
C LEU A 175 -12.98 -2.25 4.88
N ASN A 176 -14.07 -2.75 5.46
CA ASN A 176 -15.40 -2.23 5.18
C ASN A 176 -15.60 -0.74 5.54
N ARG A 177 -14.80 -0.18 6.45
CA ARG A 177 -14.86 1.25 6.77
C ARG A 177 -14.27 2.12 5.66
N SER A 178 -13.26 1.67 4.95
CA SER A 178 -12.57 2.47 3.92
C SER A 178 -13.53 2.93 2.81
N LYS A 179 -14.45 2.07 2.38
CA LYS A 179 -15.46 2.42 1.36
C LYS A 179 -16.48 3.48 1.80
N ASN A 180 -16.56 3.79 3.10
CA ASN A 180 -17.44 4.83 3.62
C ASN A 180 -16.79 6.22 3.54
N VAL A 181 -15.48 6.29 3.36
CA VAL A 181 -14.74 7.55 3.27
C VAL A 181 -14.75 8.07 1.84
N VAL A 182 -14.30 7.25 0.90
CA VAL A 182 -14.42 7.55 -0.53
C VAL A 182 -15.22 6.42 -1.18
N VAL A 183 -16.35 6.78 -1.72
CA VAL A 183 -17.26 5.85 -2.39
C VAL A 183 -16.83 5.68 -3.84
N ASN A 184 -17.01 4.47 -4.40
CA ASN A 184 -16.79 4.15 -5.81
C ASN A 184 -15.32 4.20 -6.30
N SER A 185 -14.33 4.04 -5.41
CA SER A 185 -12.99 3.68 -5.88
C SER A 185 -13.00 2.27 -6.47
N ASP A 186 -12.23 2.05 -7.51
CA ASP A 186 -12.06 0.73 -8.12
C ASP A 186 -11.29 -0.21 -7.18
N LEU A 187 -10.24 0.31 -6.54
CA LEU A 187 -9.33 -0.41 -5.66
C LEU A 187 -9.15 0.33 -4.33
N TYR A 188 -9.07 -0.42 -3.23
CA TYR A 188 -8.80 0.07 -1.89
C TYR A 188 -7.65 -0.73 -1.29
N PHE A 189 -6.58 -0.05 -0.88
CA PHE A 189 -5.38 -0.66 -0.34
C PHE A 189 -5.13 -0.20 1.09
N LEU A 190 -5.00 -1.16 2.01
CA LEU A 190 -4.69 -0.94 3.41
C LEU A 190 -3.52 -1.83 3.84
N GLY A 191 -2.89 -1.47 4.96
CA GLY A 191 -1.85 -2.24 5.66
C GLY A 191 -2.26 -2.56 7.09
N HIS A 192 -1.36 -2.30 8.06
CA HIS A 192 -1.55 -2.25 9.50
C HIS A 192 -1.76 -3.61 10.21
N THR A 193 -2.57 -4.49 9.67
CA THR A 193 -2.88 -5.76 10.36
C THR A 193 -1.96 -6.91 9.95
N HIS A 194 -1.04 -6.67 9.05
CA HIS A 194 0.02 -7.58 8.59
C HIS A 194 -0.47 -8.88 7.90
N ASN A 195 -1.77 -9.15 7.92
CA ASN A 195 -2.34 -10.35 7.34
C ASN A 195 -3.16 -10.01 6.09
N PRO A 196 -2.77 -10.50 4.92
CA PRO A 196 -3.49 -10.23 3.68
C PRO A 196 -4.91 -10.78 3.73
N ILE A 197 -5.84 -9.95 3.29
CA ILE A 197 -7.26 -10.28 3.12
C ILE A 197 -7.80 -9.45 1.96
N ASN A 198 -8.75 -9.99 1.22
CA ASN A 198 -9.48 -9.25 0.19
C ASN A 198 -10.99 -9.38 0.36
N ILE A 199 -11.71 -8.32 0.01
CA ILE A 199 -13.17 -8.26 0.02
C ILE A 199 -13.63 -7.53 -1.24
N ASN A 200 -14.53 -8.15 -1.98
CA ASN A 200 -15.20 -7.52 -3.11
C ASN A 200 -16.60 -7.07 -2.68
N PHE A 201 -17.05 -5.93 -3.20
CA PHE A 201 -18.37 -5.41 -2.93
C PHE A 201 -18.97 -4.77 -4.17
N SER A 202 -20.29 -4.62 -4.19
CA SER A 202 -21.02 -3.94 -5.25
C SER A 202 -22.00 -2.96 -4.64
N ASN A 203 -22.14 -1.79 -5.28
CA ASN A 203 -23.11 -0.78 -4.89
C ASN A 203 -24.00 -0.40 -6.08
N TYR A 204 -25.25 -0.07 -5.81
CA TYR A 204 -26.08 0.63 -6.78
C TYR A 204 -25.80 2.12 -6.68
N VAL A 205 -25.46 2.75 -7.80
CA VAL A 205 -25.19 4.17 -7.89
C VAL A 205 -26.10 4.81 -8.95
N TYR A 206 -26.82 5.84 -8.56
CA TYR A 206 -27.61 6.65 -9.49
C TYR A 206 -26.77 7.76 -10.09
N PHE A 207 -26.70 7.81 -11.41
CA PHE A 207 -26.02 8.84 -12.17
C PHE A 207 -27.02 9.88 -12.70
N PRO A 208 -27.13 11.08 -12.10
CA PRO A 208 -28.14 12.07 -12.46
C PRO A 208 -28.08 12.49 -13.93
N ASN A 209 -26.88 12.65 -14.48
CA ASN A 209 -26.70 13.09 -15.87
C ASN A 209 -27.25 12.11 -16.89
N SER A 210 -27.09 10.82 -16.65
CA SER A 210 -27.62 9.75 -17.51
C SER A 210 -29.02 9.28 -17.12
N LYS A 211 -29.52 9.71 -15.94
CA LYS A 211 -30.75 9.25 -15.31
C LYS A 211 -30.85 7.72 -15.18
N LYS A 212 -29.70 7.07 -14.96
CA LYS A 212 -29.59 5.62 -14.86
C LYS A 212 -29.07 5.17 -13.50
N LEU A 213 -29.59 4.04 -13.02
CA LEU A 213 -29.00 3.27 -11.94
C LEU A 213 -27.99 2.32 -12.56
N SER A 214 -26.78 2.26 -12.03
CA SER A 214 -25.70 1.35 -12.45
C SER A 214 -25.12 0.63 -11.25
N ILE A 215 -24.51 -0.52 -11.48
CA ILE A 215 -23.76 -1.24 -10.46
C ILE A 215 -22.30 -0.81 -10.58
N THR A 216 -21.70 -0.39 -9.45
CA THR A 216 -20.28 -0.18 -9.31
C THR A 216 -19.69 -1.28 -8.43
N ASN A 217 -18.53 -1.77 -8.80
CA ASN A 217 -17.80 -2.81 -8.08
C ASN A 217 -16.52 -2.20 -7.50
N GLY A 218 -16.24 -2.48 -6.23
CA GLY A 218 -14.99 -2.11 -5.59
C GLY A 218 -14.32 -3.34 -5.00
N ARG A 219 -13.00 -3.29 -4.91
CA ARG A 219 -12.16 -4.36 -4.37
C ARG A 219 -11.26 -3.80 -3.29
N GLN A 220 -11.28 -4.42 -2.13
CA GLN A 220 -10.57 -3.98 -0.94
C GLN A 220 -9.52 -5.01 -0.54
N TYR A 221 -8.31 -4.54 -0.22
CA TYR A 221 -7.16 -5.40 0.09
C TYR A 221 -6.41 -4.88 1.31
N ILE A 222 -5.98 -5.82 2.16
CA ILE A 222 -4.89 -5.62 3.11
C ILE A 222 -3.68 -6.32 2.52
N THR A 223 -2.56 -5.61 2.47
CA THR A 223 -1.28 -6.13 2.00
C THR A 223 -0.51 -6.84 3.11
N PRO A 224 0.37 -7.81 2.79
CA PRO A 224 1.20 -8.48 3.78
C PRO A 224 2.27 -7.54 4.35
N ALA A 225 2.69 -7.80 5.59
CA ALA A 225 3.86 -7.16 6.17
C ALA A 225 5.17 -7.86 5.76
N PHE A 226 6.26 -7.11 5.79
CA PHE A 226 7.62 -7.61 5.52
C PHE A 226 8.33 -8.05 6.80
N LEU A 227 7.61 -8.76 7.67
CA LEU A 227 8.09 -9.26 8.95
C LEU A 227 8.05 -10.78 9.02
N LYS A 228 9.09 -11.38 9.61
CA LYS A 228 9.09 -12.79 10.03
C LYS A 228 8.13 -12.99 11.21
N HIS A 229 7.78 -14.23 11.48
CA HIS A 229 6.93 -14.55 12.64
C HIS A 229 7.66 -14.26 13.94
N ALA A 230 7.42 -13.10 14.52
CA ALA A 230 8.06 -12.61 15.73
C ALA A 230 7.82 -13.56 16.93
N SER A 231 8.80 -13.61 17.84
CA SER A 231 8.73 -14.48 19.02
C SER A 231 7.53 -14.18 19.93
N TYR A 232 7.15 -12.90 20.06
CA TYR A 232 5.98 -12.51 20.82
C TYR A 232 4.67 -12.98 20.17
N ALA A 233 4.57 -12.92 18.85
CA ALA A 233 3.40 -13.35 18.11
C ALA A 233 3.13 -14.85 18.35
N LYS A 234 4.18 -15.69 18.31
CA LYS A 234 4.10 -17.11 18.68
C LYS A 234 3.60 -17.31 20.10
N LYS A 235 4.11 -16.51 21.06
CA LYS A 235 3.73 -16.59 22.47
C LYS A 235 2.24 -16.25 22.70
N TYR A 236 1.70 -15.33 21.92
CA TYR A 236 0.27 -14.94 21.99
C TYR A 236 -0.63 -15.78 21.10
N GLY A 237 -0.12 -16.82 20.43
CA GLY A 237 -0.89 -17.70 19.56
C GLY A 237 -1.42 -17.00 18.32
N LEU A 238 -0.76 -15.94 17.84
CA LEU A 238 -1.11 -15.29 16.60
C LEU A 238 -0.71 -16.19 15.42
N GLU A 239 -1.51 -16.13 14.36
CA GLU A 239 -1.23 -16.89 13.14
C GLU A 239 0.15 -16.52 12.57
N PRO A 240 0.87 -17.51 11.96
CA PRO A 240 2.06 -17.20 11.18
C PRO A 240 1.76 -16.18 10.08
N PRO A 241 2.73 -15.31 9.72
CA PRO A 241 2.55 -14.39 8.62
C PRO A 241 2.17 -15.10 7.33
N ASN A 242 1.23 -14.54 6.63
CA ASN A 242 0.86 -14.97 5.29
C ASN A 242 1.44 -13.96 4.30
N TYR A 243 2.31 -14.42 3.40
CA TYR A 243 2.98 -13.58 2.41
C TYR A 243 2.29 -13.60 1.06
N THR A 244 0.95 -13.63 1.06
CA THR A 244 0.16 -13.45 -0.17
C THR A 244 0.23 -11.98 -0.59
N TYR A 245 0.77 -11.73 -1.77
CA TYR A 245 0.81 -10.40 -2.35
C TYR A 245 -0.02 -10.36 -3.62
N TYR A 246 -0.44 -9.16 -4.00
CA TYR A 246 -1.36 -8.91 -5.10
C TYR A 246 -0.74 -7.93 -6.07
N TRP A 247 -1.05 -8.08 -7.37
CA TRP A 247 -0.87 -7.01 -8.33
C TRP A 247 -2.10 -6.91 -9.24
N PHE A 248 -2.27 -5.72 -9.79
CA PHE A 248 -3.45 -5.35 -10.55
C PHE A 248 -3.02 -4.84 -11.90
N THR A 249 -3.50 -5.47 -12.95
CA THR A 249 -3.28 -5.06 -14.33
C THR A 249 -4.47 -4.23 -14.78
N LEU A 250 -4.24 -2.94 -15.03
CA LEU A 250 -5.22 -1.99 -15.53
C LEU A 250 -5.14 -1.96 -17.05
N SER A 251 -6.23 -2.25 -17.76
CA SER A 251 -6.22 -2.29 -19.21
C SER A 251 -6.07 -0.90 -19.82
N HIS A 252 -5.30 -0.79 -20.88
CA HIS A 252 -5.11 0.43 -21.65
C HIS A 252 -6.16 0.62 -22.75
N THR A 253 -7.00 -0.38 -23.01
CA THR A 253 -7.99 -0.39 -24.10
C THR A 253 -9.43 -0.32 -23.64
N GLU A 254 -9.74 -0.82 -22.43
CA GLU A 254 -11.09 -0.81 -21.87
C GLU A 254 -11.06 -0.71 -20.34
N LYS A 255 -12.16 -0.28 -19.71
CA LYS A 255 -12.26 -0.19 -18.25
C LYS A 255 -12.32 -1.59 -17.64
N SER A 256 -11.16 -2.21 -17.45
CA SER A 256 -11.04 -3.53 -16.80
C SER A 256 -9.82 -3.64 -15.93
N ILE A 257 -9.92 -4.42 -14.85
CA ILE A 257 -8.85 -4.67 -13.87
C ILE A 257 -8.73 -6.17 -13.70
N THR A 258 -7.55 -6.71 -13.99
CA THR A 258 -7.21 -8.10 -13.70
C THR A 258 -6.41 -8.17 -12.42
N GLU A 259 -6.90 -8.93 -11.44
CA GLU A 259 -6.20 -9.23 -10.19
C GLU A 259 -5.36 -10.50 -10.36
N THR A 260 -4.13 -10.45 -9.88
CA THR A 260 -3.30 -11.64 -9.71
C THR A 260 -2.75 -11.67 -8.29
N SER A 261 -2.71 -12.85 -7.69
CA SER A 261 -2.11 -13.06 -6.37
C SER A 261 -1.14 -14.23 -6.37
N ARG A 262 -0.10 -14.12 -5.55
CA ARG A 262 0.87 -15.21 -5.29
C ARG A 262 1.23 -15.27 -3.82
N VAL A 263 1.67 -16.44 -3.38
CA VAL A 263 2.19 -16.66 -2.03
C VAL A 263 3.70 -16.85 -2.12
N PHE A 264 4.46 -16.02 -1.43
CA PHE A 264 5.91 -16.20 -1.31
C PHE A 264 6.23 -17.33 -0.34
N GLY A 265 7.15 -18.22 -0.71
CA GLY A 265 7.55 -19.38 0.11
C GLY A 265 6.53 -20.52 0.16
N GLY A 266 5.40 -20.39 -0.52
CA GLY A 266 4.46 -21.50 -0.72
C GLY A 266 4.95 -22.44 -1.83
N GLU A 267 4.81 -23.75 -1.64
CA GLU A 267 4.90 -24.69 -2.76
C GLU A 267 3.85 -24.28 -3.81
N ASN A 268 4.23 -24.32 -5.09
CA ASN A 268 3.42 -23.86 -6.22
C ASN A 268 2.11 -24.65 -6.38
N HIS A 269 1.15 -24.42 -5.52
CA HIS A 269 -0.24 -24.77 -5.81
C HIS A 269 -0.84 -23.60 -6.58
N ALA A 270 -0.75 -23.67 -7.90
CA ALA A 270 -1.42 -22.74 -8.79
C ALA A 270 -2.92 -22.71 -8.44
N ILE A 271 -3.36 -21.64 -7.80
CA ILE A 271 -4.78 -21.35 -7.71
C ILE A 271 -5.17 -20.88 -9.12
N VAL A 272 -5.69 -21.81 -9.91
CA VAL A 272 -6.25 -21.51 -11.23
C VAL A 272 -7.43 -20.58 -11.01
N GLY A 273 -7.26 -19.33 -11.37
CA GLY A 273 -8.34 -18.34 -11.36
C GLY A 273 -9.51 -18.86 -12.18
N ARG A 274 -10.67 -18.96 -11.58
CA ARG A 274 -11.92 -19.17 -12.32
C ARG A 274 -12.19 -17.90 -13.14
N LYS A 275 -12.32 -18.13 -14.46
CA LYS A 275 -12.79 -17.13 -15.43
C LYS A 275 -14.19 -16.64 -15.10
#